data_0dcf818dfd4078d4916c314f8c2ad407
#
_entry.id   0dcf818dfd4078d4916c314f8c2ad407
#
_cell.length_a   1.000
_cell.length_b   1.000
_cell.length_c   1.000
_cell.angle_alpha   90.00
_cell.angle_beta   90.00
_cell.angle_gamma   90.00
#
_symmetry.space_group_name_H-M   'P 1'
#
loop_
_entity.id
_entity.type
_entity.pdbx_description
1 polymer ?
#
loop_
_entity_poly.entity_id
_entity_poly.type
_entity_poly.pdbx_seq_one_letter_code
_entity_poly.pdbx_strand_id
1 'polypeptide(L)'
;MSQPDRATILPRMQALLFLNGIALFIVGILFGWAWFFHLLGEIVLWPLPIQIEVDIPGDSRGFRMGHMEAITHGLLLMALAFGGQFMRLSQKEYAVFFWSALINAWFFTLTAMVNAFAGTRGLAFGGGPFKESIVNDIVYFFGLPPAVAVHVLLVLAALGLWHYLKQAD
;
A
#
# COMPACT_ATOMS: atom_id res chain seq x y z
N MET A 1 34.51 18.99 -2.03
CA MET A 1 33.06 18.79 -2.18
C MET A 1 32.48 18.65 -0.77
N SER A 2 31.71 19.65 -0.31
CA SER A 2 31.00 19.55 0.98
C SER A 2 30.01 18.38 0.92
N GLN A 3 30.04 17.50 1.93
CA GLN A 3 29.02 16.47 2.04
C GLN A 3 27.64 17.14 2.10
N PRO A 4 26.64 16.59 1.42
CA PRO A 4 25.29 17.12 1.51
C PRO A 4 24.84 17.07 2.97
N ASP A 5 24.25 18.18 3.42
CA ASP A 5 23.74 18.32 4.79
C ASP A 5 22.67 17.23 5.02
N ARG A 6 23.01 16.21 5.80
CA ARG A 6 22.15 15.07 6.09
C ARG A 6 21.43 15.33 7.42
N ALA A 7 20.13 15.41 7.33
CA ALA A 7 19.24 15.70 8.46
C ALA A 7 18.33 14.51 8.78
N THR A 8 17.60 14.60 9.86
CA THR A 8 16.46 13.74 10.16
C THR A 8 15.30 14.07 9.23
N ILE A 9 14.39 13.08 9.07
CA ILE A 9 13.12 13.28 8.36
C ILE A 9 12.36 14.45 8.99
N LEU A 10 11.76 15.28 8.15
CA LEU A 10 10.92 16.38 8.61
C LEU A 10 9.69 15.84 9.37
N PRO A 11 9.34 16.40 10.54
CA PRO A 11 8.18 15.97 11.33
C PRO A 11 6.88 15.94 10.51
N ARG A 12 6.71 16.88 9.57
CA ARG A 12 5.58 16.90 8.65
C ARG A 12 5.53 15.66 7.75
N MET A 13 6.66 15.20 7.22
CA MET A 13 6.71 13.99 6.39
C MET A 13 6.37 12.75 7.22
N GLN A 14 6.87 12.65 8.45
CA GLN A 14 6.52 11.57 9.37
C GLN A 14 5.02 11.54 9.64
N ALA A 15 4.43 12.68 9.98
CA ALA A 15 3.00 12.79 10.25
C ALA A 15 2.17 12.41 9.00
N LEU A 16 2.58 12.82 7.81
CA LEU A 16 1.90 12.47 6.56
C LEU A 16 2.01 10.98 6.23
N LEU A 17 3.18 10.36 6.43
CA LEU A 17 3.31 8.90 6.26
C LEU A 17 2.40 8.16 7.24
N PHE A 18 2.38 8.57 8.50
CA PHE A 18 1.53 7.95 9.52
C PHE A 18 0.05 8.12 9.20
N LEU A 19 -0.37 9.32 8.80
CA LEU A 19 -1.76 9.61 8.41
C LEU A 19 -2.20 8.76 7.20
N ASN A 20 -1.33 8.63 6.17
CA ASN A 20 -1.61 7.75 5.03
C ASN A 20 -1.68 6.28 5.45
N GLY A 21 -0.86 5.86 6.42
CA GLY A 21 -0.97 4.54 7.02
C GLY A 21 -2.33 4.30 7.67
N ILE A 22 -2.83 5.24 8.47
CA ILE A 22 -4.18 5.18 9.05
C ILE A 22 -5.25 5.14 7.95
N ALA A 23 -5.12 5.98 6.92
CA ALA A 23 -6.07 6.00 5.81
C ALA A 23 -6.15 4.64 5.10
N LEU A 24 -5.02 3.99 4.85
CA LEU A 24 -4.98 2.64 4.28
C LEU A 24 -5.61 1.60 5.22
N PHE A 25 -5.42 1.71 6.53
CA PHE A 25 -6.12 0.85 7.49
C PHE A 25 -7.64 1.01 7.40
N ILE A 26 -8.13 2.24 7.37
CA ILE A 26 -9.57 2.51 7.22
C ILE A 26 -10.09 1.89 5.91
N VAL A 27 -9.39 2.13 4.80
CA VAL A 27 -9.74 1.53 3.50
C VAL A 27 -9.70 0.01 3.57
N GLY A 28 -8.69 -0.57 4.22
CA GLY A 28 -8.56 -2.01 4.43
C GLY A 28 -9.72 -2.59 5.24
N ILE A 29 -10.12 -1.94 6.33
CA ILE A 29 -11.26 -2.37 7.17
C ILE A 29 -12.56 -2.34 6.34
N LEU A 30 -12.82 -1.25 5.61
CA LEU A 30 -14.01 -1.13 4.78
C LEU A 30 -14.04 -2.21 3.67
N PHE A 31 -12.89 -2.47 3.06
CA PHE A 31 -12.77 -3.54 2.05
C PHE A 31 -12.90 -4.93 2.67
N GLY A 32 -12.43 -5.11 3.90
CA GLY A 32 -12.63 -6.32 4.69
C GLY A 32 -14.11 -6.58 5.02
N TRP A 33 -14.87 -5.53 5.34
CA TRP A 33 -16.32 -5.63 5.51
C TRP A 33 -17.02 -5.99 4.20
N ALA A 34 -16.62 -5.40 3.07
CA ALA A 34 -17.15 -5.79 1.77
C ALA A 34 -16.88 -7.27 1.46
N TRP A 35 -15.66 -7.76 1.77
CA TRP A 35 -15.32 -9.18 1.64
C TRP A 35 -16.16 -10.07 2.57
N PHE A 36 -16.34 -9.66 3.81
CA PHE A 36 -17.15 -10.40 4.78
C PHE A 36 -18.60 -10.57 4.29
N PHE A 37 -19.23 -9.50 3.82
CA PHE A 37 -20.58 -9.57 3.27
C PHE A 37 -20.65 -10.30 1.92
N HIS A 38 -19.63 -10.21 1.10
CA HIS A 38 -19.52 -11.04 -0.11
C HIS A 38 -19.52 -12.55 0.22
N LEU A 39 -18.89 -12.96 1.33
CA LEU A 39 -18.86 -14.36 1.76
C LEU A 39 -20.16 -14.82 2.39
N LEU A 40 -20.82 -13.96 3.18
CA LEU A 40 -22.05 -14.32 3.88
C LEU A 40 -23.28 -14.27 2.98
N GLY A 41 -23.33 -13.34 2.03
CA GLY A 41 -24.52 -13.05 1.23
C GLY A 41 -25.62 -12.33 2.01
N GLU A 42 -25.37 -11.93 3.26
CA GLU A 42 -26.36 -11.30 4.13
C GLU A 42 -25.73 -10.41 5.20
N ILE A 43 -26.51 -9.46 5.71
CA ILE A 43 -26.20 -8.65 6.89
C ILE A 43 -27.21 -8.98 7.97
N VAL A 44 -26.76 -9.53 9.10
CA VAL A 44 -27.58 -9.83 10.27
C VAL A 44 -27.38 -8.76 11.32
N LEU A 45 -28.46 -8.04 11.67
CA LEU A 45 -28.44 -6.97 12.67
C LEU A 45 -28.81 -7.50 14.06
N TRP A 46 -27.97 -8.36 14.64
CA TRP A 46 -28.18 -8.86 16.00
C TRP A 46 -28.08 -7.74 17.05
N PRO A 47 -28.95 -7.66 18.07
CA PRO A 47 -29.97 -8.65 18.48
C PRO A 47 -31.34 -8.46 17.80
N LEU A 48 -31.44 -7.58 16.81
CA LEU A 48 -32.71 -7.39 16.08
C LEU A 48 -32.92 -8.57 15.12
N PRO A 49 -34.16 -9.06 14.93
CA PRO A 49 -34.46 -10.12 13.98
C PRO A 49 -34.53 -9.58 12.55
N ILE A 50 -33.49 -8.81 12.15
CA ILE A 50 -33.39 -8.18 10.82
C ILE A 50 -32.26 -8.82 10.08
N GLN A 51 -32.57 -9.36 8.90
CA GLN A 51 -31.66 -9.98 7.96
C GLN A 51 -31.84 -9.31 6.60
N ILE A 52 -30.77 -8.83 6.02
CA ILE A 52 -30.74 -8.11 4.75
C ILE A 52 -29.88 -8.92 3.79
N GLU A 53 -30.48 -9.44 2.72
CA GLU A 53 -29.72 -10.10 1.65
C GLU A 53 -28.85 -9.08 0.92
N VAL A 54 -27.59 -9.44 0.68
CA VAL A 54 -26.60 -8.60 0.01
C VAL A 54 -25.85 -9.44 -1.00
N ASP A 55 -25.86 -9.02 -2.25
CA ASP A 55 -25.03 -9.61 -3.31
C ASP A 55 -23.92 -8.61 -3.69
N ILE A 56 -22.70 -8.87 -3.23
CA ILE A 56 -21.53 -8.08 -3.61
C ILE A 56 -20.78 -8.86 -4.68
N PRO A 57 -20.82 -8.40 -5.94
CA PRO A 57 -20.14 -9.10 -7.03
C PRO A 57 -18.62 -9.03 -6.88
N GLY A 58 -17.92 -10.09 -7.27
CA GLY A 58 -16.47 -10.08 -7.27
C GLY A 58 -15.83 -11.45 -7.01
N ASP A 59 -14.53 -11.43 -6.83
CA ASP A 59 -13.72 -12.61 -6.53
C ASP A 59 -13.19 -12.57 -5.10
N SER A 60 -13.51 -13.58 -4.30
CA SER A 60 -13.07 -13.69 -2.90
C SER A 60 -11.57 -13.57 -2.71
N ARG A 61 -10.78 -14.09 -3.67
CA ARG A 61 -9.32 -13.98 -3.64
C ARG A 61 -8.89 -12.51 -3.83
N GLY A 62 -9.51 -11.79 -4.75
CA GLY A 62 -9.26 -10.37 -4.98
C GLY A 62 -9.62 -9.54 -3.76
N PHE A 63 -10.77 -9.81 -3.13
CA PHE A 63 -11.16 -9.15 -1.87
C PHE A 63 -10.13 -9.37 -0.77
N ARG A 64 -9.70 -10.62 -0.57
CA ARG A 64 -8.66 -10.94 0.41
C ARG A 64 -7.35 -10.22 0.12
N MET A 65 -6.91 -10.17 -1.14
CA MET A 65 -5.71 -9.45 -1.54
C MET A 65 -5.83 -7.95 -1.22
N GLY A 66 -6.89 -7.29 -1.66
CA GLY A 66 -7.08 -5.85 -1.43
C GLY A 66 -7.13 -5.50 0.06
N HIS A 67 -7.81 -6.31 0.87
CA HIS A 67 -7.81 -6.16 2.33
C HIS A 67 -6.41 -6.29 2.93
N MET A 68 -5.69 -7.34 2.59
CA MET A 68 -4.33 -7.59 3.13
C MET A 68 -3.33 -6.54 2.65
N GLU A 69 -3.36 -6.14 1.38
CA GLU A 69 -2.49 -5.10 0.84
C GLU A 69 -2.69 -3.76 1.56
N ALA A 70 -3.95 -3.36 1.82
CA ALA A 70 -4.24 -2.12 2.53
C ALA A 70 -3.68 -2.15 3.97
N ILE A 71 -3.85 -3.26 4.68
CA ILE A 71 -3.34 -3.41 6.05
C ILE A 71 -1.81 -3.45 6.07
N THR A 72 -1.18 -4.26 5.23
CA THR A 72 0.28 -4.41 5.23
C THR A 72 0.99 -3.13 4.79
N HIS A 73 0.48 -2.43 3.77
CA HIS A 73 1.02 -1.15 3.35
C HIS A 73 0.74 -0.04 4.37
N GLY A 74 -0.41 -0.07 5.04
CA GLY A 74 -0.69 0.83 6.16
C GLY A 74 0.34 0.68 7.28
N LEU A 75 0.63 -0.57 7.71
CA LEU A 75 1.68 -0.87 8.69
C LEU A 75 3.06 -0.44 8.20
N LEU A 76 3.38 -0.69 6.94
CA LEU A 76 4.64 -0.26 6.33
C LEU A 76 4.81 1.26 6.45
N LEU A 77 3.82 2.06 6.05
CA LEU A 77 3.89 3.52 6.14
C LEU A 77 4.07 4.01 7.58
N MET A 78 3.37 3.40 8.54
CA MET A 78 3.54 3.72 9.96
C MET A 78 4.95 3.34 10.46
N ALA A 79 5.47 2.17 10.08
CA ALA A 79 6.82 1.75 10.43
C ALA A 79 7.88 2.68 9.84
N LEU A 80 7.73 3.12 8.57
CA LEU A 80 8.61 4.09 7.94
C LEU A 80 8.54 5.47 8.60
N ALA A 81 7.36 5.89 9.06
CA ALA A 81 7.20 7.13 9.81
C ALA A 81 8.00 7.09 11.13
N PHE A 82 7.90 6.00 11.88
CA PHE A 82 8.67 5.82 13.12
C PHE A 82 10.17 5.60 12.85
N GLY A 83 10.51 4.76 11.87
CA GLY A 83 11.89 4.45 11.51
C GLY A 83 12.65 5.65 10.94
N GLY A 84 11.95 6.63 10.40
CA GLY A 84 12.55 7.83 9.79
C GLY A 84 13.47 8.62 10.73
N GLN A 85 13.24 8.58 12.03
CA GLN A 85 14.13 9.22 13.02
C GLN A 85 15.55 8.60 13.06
N PHE A 86 15.69 7.34 12.66
CA PHE A 86 16.96 6.62 12.58
C PHE A 86 17.60 6.66 11.20
N MET A 87 17.11 7.51 10.30
CA MET A 87 17.68 7.67 8.97
C MET A 87 18.40 9.02 8.85
N ARG A 88 19.44 9.07 8.03
CA ARG A 88 20.19 10.29 7.70
C ARG A 88 20.30 10.38 6.18
N LEU A 89 19.41 11.15 5.61
CA LEU A 89 19.30 11.40 4.17
C LEU A 89 19.36 12.90 3.90
N SER A 90 19.74 13.29 2.69
CA SER A 90 19.58 14.66 2.23
C SER A 90 18.08 14.99 2.03
N GLN A 91 17.74 16.27 1.98
CA GLN A 91 16.34 16.69 1.78
C GLN A 91 15.73 16.14 0.49
N LYS A 92 16.52 16.03 -0.59
CA LYS A 92 16.07 15.46 -1.88
C LYS A 92 15.81 13.96 -1.76
N GLU A 93 16.70 13.23 -1.08
CA GLU A 93 16.54 11.79 -0.84
C GLU A 93 15.31 11.51 0.01
N TYR A 94 15.03 12.33 1.04
CA TYR A 94 13.78 12.23 1.81
C TYR A 94 12.53 12.48 0.96
N ALA A 95 12.57 13.43 0.05
CA ALA A 95 11.44 13.66 -0.86
C ALA A 95 11.19 12.43 -1.76
N VAL A 96 12.25 11.86 -2.32
CA VAL A 96 12.15 10.62 -3.12
C VAL A 96 11.67 9.45 -2.28
N PHE A 97 12.21 9.27 -1.07
CA PHE A 97 11.78 8.26 -0.10
C PHE A 97 10.28 8.37 0.21
N PHE A 98 9.81 9.56 0.54
CA PHE A 98 8.42 9.85 0.87
C PHE A 98 7.47 9.50 -0.27
N TRP A 99 7.75 9.98 -1.48
CA TRP A 99 6.91 9.69 -2.64
C TRP A 99 6.97 8.23 -3.05
N SER A 100 8.15 7.60 -2.97
CA SER A 100 8.27 6.16 -3.23
C SER A 100 7.45 5.33 -2.24
N ALA A 101 7.41 5.72 -0.97
CA ALA A 101 6.59 5.05 0.04
C ALA A 101 5.08 5.17 -0.28
N LEU A 102 4.61 6.37 -0.64
CA LEU A 102 3.20 6.60 -1.00
C LEU A 102 2.81 5.90 -2.30
N ILE A 103 3.64 5.99 -3.35
CA ILE A 103 3.38 5.32 -4.63
C ILE A 103 3.31 3.81 -4.42
N ASN A 104 4.28 3.23 -3.71
CA ASN A 104 4.25 1.80 -3.40
C ASN A 104 2.96 1.41 -2.68
N ALA A 105 2.63 2.11 -1.60
CA ALA A 105 1.52 1.73 -0.74
C ALA A 105 0.14 1.88 -1.43
N TRP A 106 -0.12 3.03 -2.04
CA TRP A 106 -1.42 3.29 -2.65
C TRP A 106 -1.64 2.56 -3.97
N PHE A 107 -0.65 2.53 -4.85
CA PHE A 107 -0.83 1.89 -6.16
C PHE A 107 -0.99 0.37 -6.06
N PHE A 108 -0.19 -0.32 -5.24
CA PHE A 108 -0.41 -1.76 -5.02
C PHE A 108 -1.75 -2.04 -4.37
N THR A 109 -2.14 -1.27 -3.36
CA THR A 109 -3.43 -1.45 -2.69
C THR A 109 -4.60 -1.24 -3.66
N LEU A 110 -4.60 -0.14 -4.42
CA LEU A 110 -5.69 0.16 -5.35
C LEU A 110 -5.77 -0.87 -6.48
N THR A 111 -4.65 -1.30 -7.05
CA THR A 111 -4.64 -2.34 -8.09
C THR A 111 -5.13 -3.68 -7.55
N ALA A 112 -4.79 -4.05 -6.31
CA ALA A 112 -5.30 -5.24 -5.67
C ALA A 112 -6.82 -5.18 -5.45
N MET A 113 -7.36 -4.01 -5.07
CA MET A 113 -8.80 -3.82 -4.91
C MET A 113 -9.56 -3.89 -6.24
N VAL A 114 -9.02 -3.31 -7.32
CA VAL A 114 -9.61 -3.41 -8.65
C VAL A 114 -9.69 -4.88 -9.10
N ASN A 115 -8.68 -5.68 -8.79
CA ASN A 115 -8.67 -7.11 -9.12
C ASN A 115 -9.84 -7.90 -8.51
N ALA A 116 -10.38 -7.45 -7.37
CA ALA A 116 -11.53 -8.09 -6.75
C ALA A 116 -12.79 -8.05 -7.64
N PHE A 117 -12.99 -6.93 -8.33
CA PHE A 117 -14.16 -6.72 -9.18
C PHE A 117 -13.92 -7.09 -10.65
N ALA A 118 -12.70 -6.96 -11.12
CA ALA A 118 -12.35 -7.18 -12.52
C ALA A 118 -12.03 -8.66 -12.85
N GLY A 119 -11.85 -9.53 -11.85
CA GLY A 119 -11.51 -10.93 -12.06
C GLY A 119 -10.17 -11.14 -12.76
N THR A 120 -9.26 -10.15 -12.68
CA THR A 120 -7.93 -10.18 -13.27
C THR A 120 -6.84 -10.25 -12.20
N ARG A 121 -5.60 -10.43 -12.62
CA ARG A 121 -4.43 -10.41 -11.72
C ARG A 121 -3.45 -9.29 -12.03
N GLY A 122 -3.49 -8.72 -13.24
CA GLY A 122 -2.58 -7.68 -13.67
C GLY A 122 -1.10 -8.06 -13.61
N LEU A 123 -0.75 -9.36 -13.71
CA LEU A 123 0.62 -9.85 -13.56
C LEU A 123 1.40 -9.90 -14.87
N ALA A 124 0.71 -9.88 -16.00
CA ALA A 124 1.32 -9.90 -17.32
C ALA A 124 0.48 -9.08 -18.29
N PHE A 125 1.14 -8.37 -19.20
CA PHE A 125 0.49 -7.73 -20.34
C PHE A 125 -0.18 -8.81 -21.23
N GLY A 126 -1.39 -8.54 -21.71
CA GLY A 126 -2.17 -9.53 -22.46
C GLY A 126 -2.65 -10.72 -21.61
N GLY A 127 -2.65 -10.62 -20.26
CA GLY A 127 -3.15 -11.62 -19.34
C GLY A 127 -2.19 -12.78 -19.05
N GLY A 128 -1.25 -13.11 -19.94
CA GLY A 128 -0.35 -14.26 -19.79
C GLY A 128 -1.11 -15.58 -19.57
N PRO A 129 -0.86 -16.31 -18.45
CA PRO A 129 -1.61 -17.55 -18.12
C PRO A 129 -3.01 -17.27 -17.53
N PHE A 130 -3.42 -16.00 -17.43
CA PHE A 130 -4.71 -15.59 -16.89
C PHE A 130 -5.60 -15.02 -18.00
N LYS A 131 -6.84 -14.65 -17.62
CA LYS A 131 -7.79 -14.09 -18.57
C LYS A 131 -7.31 -12.75 -19.12
N GLU A 132 -7.21 -12.67 -20.45
CA GLU A 132 -6.94 -11.42 -21.16
C GLU A 132 -8.13 -10.46 -21.02
N SER A 133 -7.81 -9.19 -20.72
CA SER A 133 -8.79 -8.10 -20.74
C SER A 133 -8.07 -6.75 -20.71
N ILE A 134 -8.74 -5.71 -21.20
CA ILE A 134 -8.20 -4.34 -21.16
C ILE A 134 -7.97 -3.87 -19.71
N VAL A 135 -8.81 -4.33 -18.78
CA VAL A 135 -8.65 -4.04 -17.34
C VAL A 135 -7.39 -4.70 -16.78
N ASN A 136 -7.09 -5.94 -17.23
CA ASN A 136 -5.83 -6.60 -16.86
C ASN A 136 -4.62 -5.77 -17.27
N ASP A 137 -4.61 -5.23 -18.47
CA ASP A 137 -3.48 -4.47 -19.00
C ASP A 137 -3.33 -3.12 -18.30
N ILE A 138 -4.44 -2.46 -18.00
CA ILE A 138 -4.45 -1.25 -17.18
C ILE A 138 -3.86 -1.55 -15.80
N VAL A 139 -4.33 -2.59 -15.11
CA VAL A 139 -3.83 -3.00 -13.79
C VAL A 139 -2.34 -3.36 -13.85
N TYR A 140 -1.89 -4.06 -14.90
CA TYR A 140 -0.48 -4.37 -15.12
C TYR A 140 0.38 -3.10 -15.20
N PHE A 141 0.00 -2.13 -16.02
CA PHE A 141 0.74 -0.87 -16.14
C PHE A 141 0.72 -0.04 -14.85
N PHE A 142 -0.39 -0.04 -14.12
CA PHE A 142 -0.46 0.62 -12.81
C PHE A 142 0.37 -0.08 -11.73
N GLY A 143 0.71 -1.35 -11.93
CA GLY A 143 1.62 -2.11 -11.07
C GLY A 143 3.11 -1.79 -11.28
N LEU A 144 3.51 -1.20 -12.41
CA LEU A 144 4.92 -0.89 -12.71
C LEU A 144 5.50 0.23 -11.81
N PRO A 145 4.84 1.40 -11.64
CA PRO A 145 5.36 2.44 -10.76
C PRO A 145 5.65 1.96 -9.33
N PRO A 146 4.75 1.26 -8.63
CA PRO A 146 5.02 0.77 -7.28
C PRO A 146 6.11 -0.30 -7.26
N ALA A 147 6.24 -1.13 -8.31
CA ALA A 147 7.32 -2.11 -8.41
C ALA A 147 8.70 -1.43 -8.46
N VAL A 148 8.84 -0.29 -9.16
CA VAL A 148 10.07 0.51 -9.14
C VAL A 148 10.22 1.24 -7.79
N ALA A 149 9.13 1.86 -7.31
CA ALA A 149 9.14 2.65 -6.09
C ALA A 149 9.58 1.85 -4.86
N VAL A 150 9.17 0.58 -4.73
CA VAL A 150 9.58 -0.26 -3.60
C VAL A 150 11.10 -0.49 -3.55
N HIS A 151 11.74 -0.68 -4.69
CA HIS A 151 13.20 -0.85 -4.74
C HIS A 151 13.93 0.44 -4.34
N VAL A 152 13.48 1.59 -4.87
CA VAL A 152 14.02 2.91 -4.49
C VAL A 152 13.83 3.16 -2.99
N LEU A 153 12.64 2.88 -2.46
CA LEU A 153 12.31 3.01 -1.06
C LEU A 153 13.25 2.21 -0.15
N LEU A 154 13.44 0.92 -0.46
CA LEU A 154 14.29 0.03 0.33
C LEU A 154 15.76 0.43 0.29
N VAL A 155 16.27 0.83 -0.89
CA VAL A 155 17.64 1.34 -1.03
C VAL A 155 17.85 2.59 -0.21
N LEU A 156 16.95 3.56 -0.27
CA LEU A 156 17.04 4.80 0.51
C LEU A 156 16.92 4.54 2.01
N ALA A 157 16.03 3.65 2.43
CA ALA A 157 15.91 3.25 3.82
C ALA A 157 17.22 2.65 4.35
N ALA A 158 17.81 1.70 3.60
CA ALA A 158 19.07 1.06 3.97
C ALA A 158 20.24 2.07 4.03
N LEU A 159 20.34 2.96 3.03
CA LEU A 159 21.35 4.02 3.00
C LEU A 159 21.19 5.00 4.16
N GLY A 160 19.95 5.41 4.46
CA GLY A 160 19.67 6.32 5.57
C GLY A 160 20.06 5.73 6.92
N LEU A 161 19.72 4.46 7.17
CA LEU A 161 20.12 3.73 8.36
C LEU A 161 21.63 3.53 8.44
N TRP A 162 22.28 3.18 7.33
CA TRP A 162 23.72 3.06 7.27
C TRP A 162 24.45 4.37 7.64
N HIS A 163 23.97 5.50 7.13
CA HIS A 163 24.54 6.80 7.47
C HIS A 163 24.31 7.16 8.96
N TYR A 164 23.16 6.77 9.51
CA TYR A 164 22.89 6.97 10.94
C TYR A 164 23.87 6.19 11.82
N LEU A 165 24.08 4.91 11.52
CA LEU A 165 25.03 4.05 12.29
C LEU A 165 26.46 4.61 12.24
N LYS A 166 26.92 5.08 11.08
CA LYS A 166 28.25 5.69 10.93
C LYS A 166 28.43 7.03 11.67
N GLN A 167 27.38 7.69 12.06
CA GLN A 167 27.45 8.91 12.85
C GLN A 167 27.37 8.67 14.34
N ALA A 168 26.94 7.47 14.75
CA ALA A 168 26.82 7.06 16.15
C ALA A 168 28.13 6.53 16.74
N ASP A 169 29.08 6.15 15.85
CA ASP A 169 30.46 5.74 16.20
C ASP A 169 31.39 6.98 16.17
#